data_1033a2112ba650c5f3583640b6a5313c
#
_entry.id   1033a2112ba650c5f3583640b6a5313c
#
_cell.length_a   1.000
_cell.length_b   1.000
_cell.length_c   1.000
_cell.angle_alpha   90.00
_cell.angle_beta   90.00
_cell.angle_gamma   90.00
#
_symmetry.space_group_name_H-M   'P 1'
#
loop_
_entity.id
_entity.type
_entity.pdbx_description
1 polymer ?
#
loop_
_entity_poly.entity_id
_entity_poly.type
_entity_poly.pdbx_seq_one_letter_code
_entity_poly.pdbx_strand_id
1 'polypeptide(L)'
;MRTTLHFLRLALISVAVGGLLPARSSASNAAPFTREDAIGALTRAIAGHYNLEGDLQIEFIRPWTPPARVATVWELNVLEFPAVPTSSLLLRCRIVADAVAVGDFSVVLRAQLWRDAWATRQPLTVGAVFDPAALETRRADLLREREALPAAVGDRSFIFARAVPAGRMLTWRDIARRPLVRKGEVVEVAAVEGPLVVTMKAVAMENGAQGDTVTVRNAESRKDFAAMVVSENRVQIRF
;
A
#
# COMPACT_ATOMS: atom_id res chain seq x y z
N MET A 1 0.44 -3.89 -86.03
CA MET A 1 0.37 -2.47 -86.45
C MET A 1 0.95 -1.66 -85.32
N ARG A 2 2.23 -1.30 -85.41
CA ARG A 2 2.80 -0.03 -85.73
C ARG A 2 1.99 1.12 -85.13
N THR A 3 2.53 1.87 -84.16
CA THR A 3 3.30 3.09 -84.42
C THR A 3 4.01 3.55 -83.10
N THR A 4 5.27 3.83 -83.29
CA THR A 4 6.21 4.68 -82.54
C THR A 4 5.68 6.06 -82.25
N LEU A 5 6.09 6.75 -81.15
CA LEU A 5 6.70 8.09 -81.23
C LEU A 5 7.19 8.63 -79.86
N HIS A 6 8.44 8.90 -79.83
CA HIS A 6 9.23 10.10 -79.50
C HIS A 6 9.42 10.48 -77.99
N PHE A 7 10.67 10.39 -77.67
CA PHE A 7 11.37 11.06 -76.57
C PHE A 7 11.21 12.57 -76.55
N LEU A 8 10.93 13.14 -75.40
CA LEU A 8 11.34 14.50 -75.09
C LEU A 8 11.98 14.53 -73.69
N ARG A 9 13.33 14.64 -73.64
CA ARG A 9 14.09 14.89 -72.46
C ARG A 9 13.95 16.32 -72.02
N LEU A 10 13.31 16.58 -70.87
CA LEU A 10 13.33 17.90 -70.26
C LEU A 10 14.31 17.77 -69.05
N ALA A 11 15.45 18.44 -69.13
CA ALA A 11 16.42 18.57 -68.07
C ALA A 11 15.90 19.57 -67.04
N LEU A 12 15.50 19.10 -65.85
CA LEU A 12 15.16 19.95 -64.74
C LEU A 12 16.41 20.20 -63.88
N ILE A 13 16.91 21.43 -63.94
CA ILE A 13 17.97 21.94 -63.09
C ILE A 13 17.39 22.10 -61.67
N SER A 14 17.77 21.21 -60.74
CA SER A 14 17.44 21.36 -59.33
C SER A 14 18.39 22.34 -58.66
N VAL A 15 17.94 23.54 -58.43
CA VAL A 15 18.61 24.50 -57.54
C VAL A 15 18.39 24.04 -56.10
N ALA A 16 19.44 23.50 -55.48
CA ALA A 16 19.45 23.19 -54.07
C ALA A 16 19.54 24.50 -53.26
N VAL A 17 18.40 25.00 -52.83
CA VAL A 17 18.37 26.05 -51.80
C VAL A 17 18.68 25.38 -50.46
N GLY A 18 19.93 25.51 -50.02
CA GLY A 18 20.38 25.12 -48.71
C GLY A 18 19.71 25.99 -47.63
N GLY A 19 18.52 25.56 -47.17
CA GLY A 19 17.91 26.13 -46.00
C GLY A 19 18.69 25.77 -44.75
N LEU A 20 19.47 26.70 -44.22
CA LEU A 20 20.02 26.65 -42.88
C LEU A 20 18.83 26.63 -41.91
N LEU A 21 18.44 25.43 -41.42
CA LEU A 21 17.52 25.35 -40.31
C LEU A 21 18.25 25.93 -39.07
N PRO A 22 17.67 26.94 -38.42
CA PRO A 22 18.25 27.40 -37.17
C PRO A 22 18.19 26.23 -36.19
N ALA A 23 19.37 25.79 -35.70
CA ALA A 23 19.47 24.91 -34.57
C ALA A 23 18.68 25.54 -33.45
N ARG A 24 17.51 24.96 -33.12
CA ARG A 24 16.80 25.30 -31.87
C ARG A 24 17.75 24.95 -30.74
N SER A 25 18.45 25.95 -30.24
CA SER A 25 19.11 25.93 -28.96
C SER A 25 18.01 25.64 -27.95
N SER A 26 17.89 24.37 -27.55
CA SER A 26 17.12 24.03 -26.34
C SER A 26 17.80 24.76 -25.21
N ALA A 27 17.24 25.88 -24.78
CA ALA A 27 17.69 26.57 -23.60
C ALA A 27 17.63 25.54 -22.47
N SER A 28 18.81 25.14 -22.00
CA SER A 28 18.96 24.28 -20.84
C SER A 28 18.38 25.07 -19.64
N ASN A 29 17.18 24.70 -19.18
CA ASN A 29 16.54 25.32 -18.02
C ASN A 29 17.24 24.84 -16.74
N ALA A 30 18.47 25.28 -16.54
CA ALA A 30 19.17 25.05 -15.30
C ALA A 30 18.51 25.87 -14.19
N ALA A 31 18.07 25.21 -13.12
CA ALA A 31 17.41 25.81 -11.98
C ALA A 31 18.11 25.44 -10.67
N PRO A 32 18.00 26.25 -9.63
CA PRO A 32 18.46 25.90 -8.29
C PRO A 32 17.57 24.77 -7.72
N PHE A 33 18.16 23.91 -6.88
CA PHE A 33 17.39 22.93 -6.11
C PHE A 33 16.74 23.62 -4.90
N THR A 34 15.42 23.63 -4.85
CA THR A 34 14.70 24.35 -3.80
C THR A 34 14.38 23.45 -2.59
N ARG A 35 13.95 24.08 -1.50
CA ARG A 35 13.45 23.36 -0.33
C ARG A 35 12.19 22.55 -0.66
N GLU A 36 11.34 23.08 -1.50
CA GLU A 36 10.11 22.47 -1.97
C GLU A 36 10.40 21.22 -2.82
N ASP A 37 11.43 21.28 -3.67
CA ASP A 37 11.90 20.12 -4.44
C ASP A 37 12.38 19.01 -3.51
N ALA A 38 13.16 19.38 -2.47
CA ALA A 38 13.64 18.43 -1.46
C ALA A 38 12.47 17.78 -0.70
N ILE A 39 11.49 18.57 -0.24
CA ILE A 39 10.28 18.07 0.43
C ILE A 39 9.53 17.11 -0.50
N GLY A 40 9.28 17.49 -1.74
CA GLY A 40 8.58 16.65 -2.71
C GLY A 40 9.32 15.34 -2.99
N ALA A 41 10.63 15.37 -3.16
CA ALA A 41 11.46 14.18 -3.38
C ALA A 41 11.47 13.26 -2.15
N LEU A 42 11.66 13.81 -0.95
CA LEU A 42 11.65 13.05 0.30
C LEU A 42 10.28 12.45 0.59
N THR A 43 9.19 13.19 0.37
CA THR A 43 7.83 12.67 0.54
C THR A 43 7.60 11.43 -0.33
N ARG A 44 7.96 11.49 -1.63
CA ARG A 44 7.85 10.33 -2.53
C ARG A 44 8.73 9.16 -2.09
N ALA A 45 9.98 9.45 -1.71
CA ALA A 45 10.92 8.41 -1.27
C ALA A 45 10.44 7.69 -0.01
N ILE A 46 9.95 8.43 0.99
CA ILE A 46 9.44 7.89 2.26
C ILE A 46 8.15 7.09 2.00
N ALA A 47 7.20 7.66 1.26
CA ALA A 47 5.94 6.98 0.95
C ALA A 47 6.19 5.67 0.19
N GLY A 48 7.09 5.67 -0.79
CA GLY A 48 7.43 4.46 -1.56
C GLY A 48 8.18 3.43 -0.73
N HIS A 49 9.16 3.83 0.10
CA HIS A 49 9.96 2.91 0.90
C HIS A 49 9.13 2.13 1.92
N TYR A 50 8.20 2.81 2.60
CA TYR A 50 7.34 2.17 3.61
C TYR A 50 5.97 1.75 3.08
N ASN A 51 5.71 1.91 1.80
CA ASN A 51 4.41 1.67 1.18
C ASN A 51 3.27 2.37 1.94
N LEU A 52 3.47 3.66 2.24
CA LEU A 52 2.50 4.43 2.98
C LEU A 52 1.36 4.89 2.07
N GLU A 53 0.14 4.60 2.48
CA GLU A 53 -1.07 5.12 1.86
C GLU A 53 -1.64 6.25 2.71
N GLY A 54 -1.99 7.37 2.10
CA GLY A 54 -2.56 8.54 2.77
C GLY A 54 -1.85 9.83 2.41
N ASP A 55 -2.18 10.90 3.13
CA ASP A 55 -1.59 12.23 2.97
C ASP A 55 -0.37 12.34 3.89
N LEU A 56 0.81 12.06 3.34
CA LEU A 56 2.08 12.19 4.06
C LEU A 56 2.56 13.63 3.98
N GLN A 57 2.62 14.29 5.11
CA GLN A 57 3.16 15.63 5.27
C GLN A 57 4.48 15.56 6.01
N ILE A 58 5.51 16.20 5.46
CA ILE A 58 6.83 16.27 6.09
C ILE A 58 7.31 17.71 6.21
N GLU A 59 8.08 17.97 7.24
CA GLU A 59 8.66 19.27 7.53
C GLU A 59 10.09 19.11 8.07
N PHE A 60 11.02 19.96 7.63
CA PHE A 60 12.35 20.01 8.22
C PHE A 60 12.26 20.57 9.64
N ILE A 61 12.74 19.82 10.64
CA ILE A 61 12.81 20.28 12.04
C ILE A 61 13.90 21.35 12.22
N ARG A 62 14.99 21.23 11.45
CA ARG A 62 16.08 22.21 11.44
C ARG A 62 16.13 22.90 10.09
N PRO A 63 16.62 24.19 10.07
CA PRO A 63 16.86 24.86 8.80
C PRO A 63 17.75 24.00 7.91
N TRP A 64 17.31 23.77 6.68
CA TRP A 64 18.10 23.11 5.66
C TRP A 64 18.40 24.11 4.55
N THR A 65 19.67 24.22 4.16
CA THR A 65 20.12 25.13 3.12
C THR A 65 20.33 24.35 1.84
N PRO A 66 19.66 24.74 0.74
CA PRO A 66 19.87 24.14 -0.58
C PRO A 66 21.31 24.33 -1.07
N PRO A 67 21.82 23.46 -1.96
CA PRO A 67 23.11 23.67 -2.60
C PRO A 67 23.13 24.99 -3.41
N ALA A 68 24.18 25.78 -3.26
CA ALA A 68 24.39 27.01 -4.04
C ALA A 68 24.85 26.70 -5.48
N ARG A 69 24.07 25.91 -6.20
CA ARG A 69 24.37 25.46 -7.56
C ARG A 69 23.08 25.46 -8.40
N VAL A 70 23.22 25.56 -9.72
CA VAL A 70 22.15 25.36 -10.68
C VAL A 70 22.46 24.11 -11.51
N ALA A 71 21.43 23.34 -11.85
CA ALA A 71 21.54 22.16 -12.68
C ALA A 71 20.29 21.97 -13.52
N THR A 72 20.40 21.20 -14.59
CA THR A 72 19.27 20.85 -15.44
C THR A 72 18.44 19.72 -14.84
N VAL A 73 19.11 18.77 -14.21
CA VAL A 73 18.48 17.60 -13.57
C VAL A 73 18.97 17.49 -12.13
N TRP A 74 18.02 17.43 -11.22
CA TRP A 74 18.28 17.20 -9.81
C TRP A 74 17.71 15.87 -9.37
N GLU A 75 18.51 15.12 -8.62
CA GLU A 75 18.07 13.89 -7.97
C GLU A 75 18.40 13.94 -6.48
N LEU A 76 17.47 13.52 -5.65
CA LEU A 76 17.67 13.32 -4.23
C LEU A 76 17.48 11.83 -3.92
N ASN A 77 18.56 11.17 -3.51
CA ASN A 77 18.57 9.77 -3.18
C ASN A 77 18.68 9.61 -1.66
N VAL A 78 17.74 8.86 -1.06
CA VAL A 78 17.83 8.51 0.35
C VAL A 78 18.70 7.26 0.47
N LEU A 79 19.80 7.39 1.19
CA LEU A 79 20.80 6.33 1.39
C LEU A 79 20.44 5.42 2.57
N GLU A 80 19.87 6.01 3.63
CA GLU A 80 19.53 5.30 4.85
C GLU A 80 18.15 5.73 5.35
N PHE A 81 17.29 4.75 5.62
CA PHE A 81 15.98 4.91 6.24
C PHE A 81 15.99 4.29 7.63
N PRO A 82 15.25 4.84 8.62
CA PRO A 82 15.00 4.14 9.88
C PRO A 82 14.18 2.86 9.64
N ALA A 83 14.31 1.87 10.52
CA ALA A 83 13.62 0.58 10.35
C ALA A 83 12.09 0.69 10.34
N VAL A 84 11.54 1.70 11.02
CA VAL A 84 10.09 1.92 11.15
C VAL A 84 9.79 3.41 10.99
N PRO A 85 8.75 3.81 10.24
CA PRO A 85 8.35 5.20 10.13
C PRO A 85 7.80 5.70 11.46
N THR A 86 8.25 6.90 11.86
CA THR A 86 7.81 7.58 13.09
C THR A 86 7.49 9.04 12.79
N SER A 87 6.89 9.75 13.74
CA SER A 87 6.64 11.19 13.62
C SER A 87 7.93 12.05 13.55
N SER A 88 9.09 11.44 13.82
CA SER A 88 10.41 12.07 13.62
C SER A 88 11.31 11.10 12.87
N LEU A 89 11.75 11.46 11.67
CA LEU A 89 12.57 10.64 10.79
C LEU A 89 13.95 11.25 10.63
N LEU A 90 14.99 10.47 10.93
CA LEU A 90 16.36 10.80 10.57
C LEU A 90 16.70 10.05 9.27
N LEU A 91 17.02 10.80 8.22
CA LEU A 91 17.38 10.24 6.92
C LEU A 91 18.80 10.71 6.55
N ARG A 92 19.55 9.82 5.90
CA ARG A 92 20.79 10.18 5.22
C ARG A 92 20.54 10.22 3.72
N CYS A 93 20.86 11.36 3.11
CA CYS A 93 20.52 11.64 1.72
C CYS A 93 21.74 12.05 0.92
N ARG A 94 21.68 11.83 -0.39
CA ARG A 94 22.63 12.32 -1.39
C ARG A 94 21.92 13.17 -2.41
N ILE A 95 22.47 14.34 -2.72
CA ILE A 95 22.02 15.17 -3.83
C ILE A 95 22.95 14.96 -5.02
N VAL A 96 22.36 14.79 -6.18
CA VAL A 96 23.03 14.65 -7.48
C VAL A 96 22.52 15.74 -8.40
N ALA A 97 23.42 16.43 -9.08
CA ALA A 97 23.15 17.48 -10.06
C ALA A 97 23.80 17.10 -11.38
N ASP A 98 23.02 16.94 -12.46
CA ASP A 98 23.48 16.54 -13.79
C ASP A 98 24.39 15.29 -13.73
N ALA A 99 23.95 14.25 -13.02
CA ALA A 99 24.66 12.99 -12.78
C ALA A 99 25.95 13.11 -11.92
N VAL A 100 26.25 14.27 -11.34
CA VAL A 100 27.42 14.48 -10.46
C VAL A 100 26.93 14.63 -9.02
N ALA A 101 27.50 13.83 -8.10
CA ALA A 101 27.20 13.94 -6.67
C ALA A 101 27.65 15.31 -6.13
N VAL A 102 26.72 16.05 -5.52
CA VAL A 102 26.97 17.34 -4.90
C VAL A 102 27.44 17.17 -3.46
N GLY A 103 26.81 16.21 -2.74
CA GLY A 103 27.19 15.89 -1.36
C GLY A 103 26.18 15.00 -0.66
N ASP A 104 26.60 14.44 0.46
CA ASP A 104 25.78 13.69 1.40
C ASP A 104 25.42 14.57 2.59
N PHE A 105 24.20 14.42 3.10
CA PHE A 105 23.74 15.16 4.26
C PHE A 105 22.72 14.34 5.05
N SER A 106 22.56 14.67 6.33
CA SER A 106 21.53 14.07 7.17
C SER A 106 20.47 15.10 7.52
N VAL A 107 19.21 14.68 7.45
CA VAL A 107 18.06 15.51 7.80
C VAL A 107 17.21 14.87 8.87
N VAL A 108 16.67 15.70 9.76
CA VAL A 108 15.65 15.31 10.72
C VAL A 108 14.34 15.95 10.28
N LEU A 109 13.36 15.10 9.98
CA LEU A 109 12.04 15.52 9.51
C LEU A 109 11.01 15.26 10.59
N ARG A 110 10.04 16.17 10.73
CA ARG A 110 8.74 15.86 11.31
C ARG A 110 7.88 15.27 10.21
N ALA A 111 7.23 14.14 10.49
CA ALA A 111 6.33 13.48 9.57
C ALA A 111 4.96 13.28 10.22
N GLN A 112 3.90 13.45 9.44
CA GLN A 112 2.50 13.19 9.80
C GLN A 112 1.88 12.41 8.64
N LEU A 113 1.16 11.34 8.96
CA LEU A 113 0.44 10.53 7.97
C LEU A 113 -1.05 10.62 8.24
N TRP A 114 -1.71 11.48 7.52
CA TRP A 114 -3.13 11.69 7.67
C TRP A 114 -3.94 10.68 6.87
N ARG A 115 -4.77 9.91 7.57
CA ARG A 115 -5.75 8.98 6.97
C ARG A 115 -7.06 9.05 7.72
N ASP A 116 -8.12 8.61 7.05
CA ASP A 116 -9.38 8.35 7.71
C ASP A 116 -9.27 7.08 8.55
N ALA A 117 -9.68 7.17 9.81
CA ALA A 117 -9.76 6.08 10.76
C ALA A 117 -11.20 5.95 11.26
N TRP A 118 -11.59 4.75 11.68
CA TRP A 118 -12.91 4.49 12.21
C TRP A 118 -13.09 5.08 13.62
N ALA A 119 -14.24 5.70 13.86
CA ALA A 119 -14.72 6.10 15.17
C ALA A 119 -16.17 5.64 15.36
N THR A 120 -16.57 5.41 16.60
CA THR A 120 -17.89 4.90 16.94
C THR A 120 -18.92 6.04 17.00
N ARG A 121 -20.06 5.89 16.33
CA ARG A 121 -21.23 6.79 16.49
C ARG A 121 -22.04 6.44 17.72
N GLN A 122 -22.12 5.16 18.05
CA GLN A 122 -22.90 4.59 19.14
C GLN A 122 -22.08 3.54 19.88
N PRO A 123 -22.46 3.16 21.10
CA PRO A 123 -21.76 2.10 21.83
C PRO A 123 -21.81 0.78 21.05
N LEU A 124 -20.69 0.08 21.00
CA LEU A 124 -20.56 -1.22 20.34
C LEU A 124 -20.47 -2.33 21.37
N THR A 125 -21.12 -3.46 21.09
CA THR A 125 -21.14 -4.63 21.97
C THR A 125 -20.13 -5.68 21.49
N VAL A 126 -19.59 -6.45 22.45
CA VAL A 126 -18.71 -7.57 22.15
C VAL A 126 -19.40 -8.60 21.27
N GLY A 127 -18.70 -9.11 20.26
CA GLY A 127 -19.20 -10.16 19.36
C GLY A 127 -20.14 -9.65 18.26
N ALA A 128 -20.55 -8.38 18.28
CA ALA A 128 -21.31 -7.82 17.17
C ALA A 128 -20.46 -7.79 15.90
N VAL A 129 -21.07 -8.11 14.76
CA VAL A 129 -20.41 -8.08 13.45
C VAL A 129 -20.03 -6.65 13.10
N PHE A 130 -18.87 -6.47 12.51
CA PHE A 130 -18.40 -5.16 12.05
C PHE A 130 -19.39 -4.60 11.01
N ASP A 131 -19.96 -3.45 11.33
CA ASP A 131 -20.89 -2.73 10.47
C ASP A 131 -20.44 -1.28 10.31
N PRO A 132 -20.00 -0.87 9.10
CA PRO A 132 -19.62 0.52 8.83
C PRO A 132 -20.73 1.54 9.12
N ALA A 133 -22.02 1.15 9.06
CA ALA A 133 -23.14 2.06 9.32
C ALA A 133 -23.19 2.53 10.79
N ALA A 134 -22.65 1.75 11.72
CA ALA A 134 -22.54 2.11 13.14
C ALA A 134 -21.32 3.00 13.44
N LEU A 135 -20.52 3.32 12.43
CA LEU A 135 -19.23 4.01 12.53
C LEU A 135 -19.26 5.34 11.78
N GLU A 136 -18.30 6.17 12.08
CA GLU A 136 -17.95 7.38 11.33
C GLU A 136 -16.46 7.38 11.01
N THR A 137 -16.05 8.14 10.02
CA THR A 137 -14.65 8.36 9.73
C THR A 137 -14.17 9.64 10.40
N ARG A 138 -12.97 9.59 10.97
CA ARG A 138 -12.24 10.75 11.48
C ARG A 138 -10.84 10.76 10.91
N ARG A 139 -10.39 11.93 10.52
CA ARG A 139 -9.01 12.12 10.07
C ARG A 139 -8.06 12.01 11.26
N ALA A 140 -7.07 11.13 11.18
CA ALA A 140 -6.09 10.84 12.22
C ALA A 140 -4.67 10.80 11.66
N ASP A 141 -3.69 11.20 12.48
CA ASP A 141 -2.26 11.05 12.17
C ASP A 141 -1.80 9.66 12.63
N LEU A 142 -1.68 8.72 11.69
CA LEU A 142 -1.33 7.33 11.99
C LEU A 142 0.14 7.13 12.44
N LEU A 143 1.02 8.11 12.28
CA LEU A 143 2.36 8.04 12.86
C LEU A 143 2.36 8.32 14.37
N ARG A 144 1.35 9.05 14.87
CA ARG A 144 1.11 9.30 16.30
C ARG A 144 0.15 8.28 16.89
N GLU A 145 -0.96 8.02 16.21
CA GLU A 145 -2.04 7.13 16.62
C GLU A 145 -1.91 5.76 15.93
N ARG A 146 -0.79 5.09 16.16
CA ARG A 146 -0.40 3.84 15.45
C ARG A 146 -1.39 2.69 15.62
N GLU A 147 -2.13 2.68 16.72
CA GLU A 147 -3.13 1.67 17.00
C GLU A 147 -4.48 1.97 16.32
N ALA A 148 -4.68 3.17 15.77
CA ALA A 148 -5.94 3.54 15.14
C ALA A 148 -6.24 2.61 13.95
N LEU A 149 -7.50 2.22 13.84
CA LEU A 149 -8.00 1.35 12.76
C LEU A 149 -8.31 2.20 11.54
N PRO A 150 -7.55 2.06 10.42
CA PRO A 150 -7.83 2.81 9.20
C PRO A 150 -9.22 2.48 8.64
N ALA A 151 -9.91 3.48 8.08
CA ALA A 151 -11.25 3.30 7.52
C ALA A 151 -11.31 2.39 6.28
N ALA A 152 -10.16 2.09 5.68
CA ALA A 152 -10.03 1.11 4.61
C ALA A 152 -10.11 -0.35 5.10
N VAL A 153 -10.01 -0.57 6.41
CA VAL A 153 -10.03 -1.91 7.03
C VAL A 153 -11.36 -2.10 7.75
N GLY A 154 -11.89 -3.29 7.66
CA GLY A 154 -13.08 -3.72 8.38
C GLY A 154 -14.25 -4.00 7.43
N ASP A 155 -14.70 -5.25 7.49
CA ASP A 155 -15.85 -5.77 6.80
C ASP A 155 -16.56 -6.82 7.68
N ARG A 156 -17.52 -7.53 7.15
CA ARG A 156 -18.28 -8.56 7.88
C ARG A 156 -17.45 -9.78 8.31
N SER A 157 -16.17 -9.86 7.88
CA SER A 157 -15.25 -10.89 8.35
C SER A 157 -14.67 -10.59 9.75
N PHE A 158 -14.97 -9.40 10.28
CA PHE A 158 -14.58 -8.98 11.61
C PHE A 158 -15.77 -8.87 12.56
N ILE A 159 -15.48 -8.99 13.84
CA ILE A 159 -16.37 -8.72 14.97
C ILE A 159 -15.69 -7.75 15.93
N PHE A 160 -16.47 -7.07 16.77
CA PHE A 160 -15.89 -6.29 17.86
C PHE A 160 -15.43 -7.21 18.98
N ALA A 161 -14.13 -7.18 19.27
CA ALA A 161 -13.50 -8.03 20.29
C ALA A 161 -13.82 -7.58 21.73
N ARG A 162 -14.25 -6.32 21.89
CA ARG A 162 -14.60 -5.72 23.18
C ARG A 162 -15.68 -4.64 23.02
N ALA A 163 -16.33 -4.26 24.11
CA ALA A 163 -17.25 -3.14 24.14
C ALA A 163 -16.48 -1.83 23.91
N VAL A 164 -17.01 -0.95 23.06
CA VAL A 164 -16.42 0.37 22.76
C VAL A 164 -17.47 1.42 22.97
N PRO A 165 -17.22 2.46 23.81
CA PRO A 165 -18.17 3.54 24.01
C PRO A 165 -18.32 4.41 22.74
N ALA A 166 -19.41 5.17 22.65
CA ALA A 166 -19.64 6.11 21.57
C ALA A 166 -18.57 7.21 21.53
N GLY A 167 -18.26 7.71 20.32
CA GLY A 167 -17.33 8.82 20.10
C GLY A 167 -15.85 8.45 20.18
N ARG A 168 -15.50 7.18 20.41
CA ARG A 168 -14.13 6.72 20.52
C ARG A 168 -13.59 6.27 19.16
N MET A 169 -12.32 6.59 18.88
CA MET A 169 -11.60 6.03 17.74
C MET A 169 -11.34 4.54 17.96
N LEU A 170 -11.63 3.72 16.94
CA LEU A 170 -11.35 2.31 16.97
C LEU A 170 -9.85 2.03 16.79
N THR A 171 -9.40 0.97 17.42
CA THR A 171 -8.04 0.47 17.33
C THR A 171 -8.05 -0.97 16.83
N TRP A 172 -6.90 -1.46 16.37
CA TRP A 172 -6.73 -2.86 16.00
C TRP A 172 -7.14 -3.86 17.10
N ARG A 173 -7.05 -3.46 18.37
CA ARG A 173 -7.46 -4.28 19.52
C ARG A 173 -8.97 -4.33 19.73
N ASP A 174 -9.73 -3.47 19.07
CA ASP A 174 -11.18 -3.42 19.19
C ASP A 174 -11.87 -4.40 18.26
N ILE A 175 -11.15 -4.96 17.28
CA ILE A 175 -11.66 -5.92 16.31
C ILE A 175 -10.94 -7.26 16.39
N ALA A 176 -11.64 -8.32 15.99
CA ALA A 176 -11.08 -9.66 15.81
C ALA A 176 -11.71 -10.30 14.57
N ARG A 177 -11.03 -11.25 13.96
CA ARG A 177 -11.61 -12.03 12.85
C ARG A 177 -12.83 -12.80 13.36
N ARG A 178 -13.91 -12.75 12.60
CA ARG A 178 -15.15 -13.46 12.95
C ARG A 178 -14.91 -14.98 12.89
N PRO A 179 -15.12 -15.73 13.97
CA PRO A 179 -15.01 -17.17 13.91
C PRO A 179 -16.18 -17.74 13.10
N LEU A 180 -15.85 -18.55 12.08
CA LEU A 180 -16.82 -19.29 11.27
C LEU A 180 -17.03 -20.70 11.80
N VAL A 181 -16.14 -21.16 12.67
CA VAL A 181 -16.21 -22.41 13.39
C VAL A 181 -15.98 -22.11 14.86
N ARG A 182 -16.83 -22.64 15.75
CA ARG A 182 -16.69 -22.44 17.18
C ARG A 182 -16.41 -23.76 17.90
N LYS A 183 -15.63 -23.69 18.94
CA LYS A 183 -15.34 -24.84 19.80
C LYS A 183 -16.63 -25.50 20.29
N GLY A 184 -16.72 -26.83 20.11
CA GLY A 184 -17.87 -27.62 20.51
C GLY A 184 -18.99 -27.73 19.44
N GLU A 185 -18.91 -26.95 18.37
CA GLU A 185 -19.86 -27.05 17.27
C GLU A 185 -19.55 -28.23 16.32
N VAL A 186 -20.59 -28.80 15.75
CA VAL A 186 -20.45 -29.84 14.72
C VAL A 186 -20.13 -29.16 13.40
N VAL A 187 -19.06 -29.61 12.77
CA VAL A 187 -18.57 -29.12 11.48
C VAL A 187 -18.61 -30.22 10.43
N GLU A 188 -18.84 -29.83 9.20
CA GLU A 188 -18.69 -30.69 8.02
C GLU A 188 -17.23 -30.63 7.55
N VAL A 189 -16.58 -31.77 7.55
CA VAL A 189 -15.21 -31.92 7.05
C VAL A 189 -15.24 -32.44 5.64
N ALA A 190 -14.68 -31.71 4.70
CA ALA A 190 -14.47 -32.15 3.32
C ALA A 190 -13.02 -32.56 3.12
N ALA A 191 -12.80 -33.76 2.66
CA ALA A 191 -11.51 -34.26 2.18
C ALA A 191 -11.54 -34.30 0.65
N VAL A 192 -10.63 -33.59 0.01
CA VAL A 192 -10.60 -33.44 -1.45
C VAL A 192 -9.30 -34.01 -1.98
N GLU A 193 -9.42 -35.06 -2.83
CA GLU A 193 -8.30 -35.67 -3.54
C GLU A 193 -8.66 -35.83 -5.02
N GLY A 194 -8.15 -34.93 -5.88
CA GLY A 194 -8.52 -34.88 -7.28
C GLY A 194 -10.05 -34.73 -7.48
N PRO A 195 -10.74 -35.64 -8.21
CA PRO A 195 -12.17 -35.56 -8.39
C PRO A 195 -12.99 -36.15 -7.21
N LEU A 196 -12.30 -36.77 -6.23
CA LEU A 196 -12.96 -37.40 -5.08
C LEU A 196 -13.18 -36.39 -3.97
N VAL A 197 -14.40 -36.24 -3.51
CA VAL A 197 -14.77 -35.46 -2.34
C VAL A 197 -15.46 -36.39 -1.34
N VAL A 198 -14.86 -36.53 -0.16
CA VAL A 198 -15.43 -37.27 0.96
C VAL A 198 -15.83 -36.30 2.04
N THR A 199 -17.08 -36.41 2.53
CA THR A 199 -17.54 -35.56 3.64
C THR A 199 -17.81 -36.38 4.89
N MET A 200 -17.51 -35.84 6.05
CA MET A 200 -17.86 -36.44 7.36
C MET A 200 -18.18 -35.36 8.38
N LYS A 201 -18.83 -35.75 9.47
CA LYS A 201 -19.08 -34.84 10.61
C LYS A 201 -17.97 -34.97 11.65
N ALA A 202 -17.54 -33.85 12.19
CA ALA A 202 -16.60 -33.78 13.28
C ALA A 202 -17.02 -32.68 14.26
N VAL A 203 -16.39 -32.64 15.43
CA VAL A 203 -16.61 -31.60 16.44
C VAL A 203 -15.37 -30.71 16.46
N ALA A 204 -15.55 -29.41 16.34
CA ALA A 204 -14.46 -28.45 16.46
C ALA A 204 -13.95 -28.37 17.90
N MET A 205 -12.63 -28.44 18.07
CA MET A 205 -11.98 -28.41 19.38
C MET A 205 -11.53 -26.97 19.73
N GLU A 206 -11.55 -26.07 18.77
CA GLU A 206 -11.16 -24.67 18.92
C GLU A 206 -11.96 -23.76 17.96
N ASN A 207 -11.91 -22.43 18.20
CA ASN A 207 -12.53 -21.45 17.31
C ASN A 207 -11.61 -21.20 16.12
N GLY A 208 -12.19 -20.97 14.93
CA GLY A 208 -11.43 -20.62 13.74
C GLY A 208 -12.18 -19.68 12.83
N ALA A 209 -11.48 -18.66 12.31
CA ALA A 209 -11.94 -17.82 11.22
C ALA A 209 -11.56 -18.43 9.86
N GLN A 210 -12.06 -17.87 8.78
CA GLN A 210 -11.76 -18.35 7.44
C GLN A 210 -10.24 -18.41 7.17
N GLY A 211 -9.77 -19.55 6.69
CA GLY A 211 -8.37 -19.82 6.39
C GLY A 211 -7.54 -20.28 7.59
N ASP A 212 -8.09 -20.25 8.82
CA ASP A 212 -7.40 -20.79 9.97
C ASP A 212 -7.40 -22.31 9.95
N THR A 213 -6.33 -22.93 10.46
CA THR A 213 -6.27 -24.37 10.70
C THR A 213 -6.75 -24.64 12.11
N VAL A 214 -7.77 -25.47 12.24
CA VAL A 214 -8.38 -25.84 13.52
C VAL A 214 -8.27 -27.33 13.76
N THR A 215 -8.17 -27.72 15.02
CA THR A 215 -8.27 -29.11 15.44
C THR A 215 -9.73 -29.52 15.49
N VAL A 216 -10.06 -30.61 14.80
CA VAL A 216 -11.40 -31.19 14.80
C VAL A 216 -11.33 -32.66 15.24
N ARG A 217 -12.36 -33.12 15.93
CA ARG A 217 -12.48 -34.51 16.42
C ARG A 217 -13.54 -35.25 15.63
N ASN A 218 -13.15 -36.36 15.00
CA ASN A 218 -14.12 -37.24 14.36
C ASN A 218 -15.13 -37.78 15.39
N ALA A 219 -16.41 -37.64 15.11
CA ALA A 219 -17.47 -38.01 16.06
C ALA A 219 -17.52 -39.51 16.33
N GLU A 220 -17.13 -40.35 15.36
CA GLU A 220 -17.19 -41.82 15.45
C GLU A 220 -15.87 -42.39 16.04
N SER A 221 -14.75 -42.09 15.42
CA SER A 221 -13.44 -42.64 15.80
C SER A 221 -12.77 -41.95 17.00
N ARG A 222 -13.26 -40.76 17.40
CA ARG A 222 -12.72 -39.89 18.44
C ARG A 222 -11.27 -39.44 18.20
N LYS A 223 -10.76 -39.60 16.97
CA LYS A 223 -9.43 -39.14 16.59
C LYS A 223 -9.44 -37.66 16.25
N ASP A 224 -8.44 -36.96 16.69
CA ASP A 224 -8.22 -35.54 16.39
C ASP A 224 -7.36 -35.39 15.13
N PHE A 225 -7.66 -34.39 14.32
CA PHE A 225 -6.88 -34.03 13.15
C PHE A 225 -7.06 -32.54 12.83
N ALA A 226 -6.12 -31.99 12.06
CA ALA A 226 -6.14 -30.60 11.65
C ALA A 226 -6.94 -30.43 10.35
N ALA A 227 -7.74 -29.36 10.28
CA ALA A 227 -8.50 -29.01 9.08
C ALA A 227 -8.58 -27.49 8.93
N MET A 228 -8.57 -26.99 7.69
CA MET A 228 -8.65 -25.56 7.39
C MET A 228 -10.11 -25.13 7.28
N VAL A 229 -10.45 -24.01 7.94
CA VAL A 229 -11.79 -23.42 7.90
C VAL A 229 -12.01 -22.76 6.52
N VAL A 230 -13.03 -23.22 5.79
CA VAL A 230 -13.36 -22.68 4.46
C VAL A 230 -14.60 -21.79 4.46
N SER A 231 -15.59 -22.13 5.29
CA SER A 231 -16.83 -21.36 5.46
C SER A 231 -17.50 -21.69 6.78
N GLU A 232 -18.69 -21.14 7.02
CA GLU A 232 -19.43 -21.34 8.27
C GLU A 232 -19.70 -22.85 8.50
N ASN A 233 -19.21 -23.37 9.63
CA ASN A 233 -19.28 -24.79 10.01
C ASN A 233 -18.72 -25.77 8.98
N ARG A 234 -17.83 -25.32 8.09
CA ARG A 234 -17.15 -26.15 7.10
C ARG A 234 -15.65 -26.04 7.18
N VAL A 235 -15.01 -27.18 7.19
CA VAL A 235 -13.54 -27.28 7.18
C VAL A 235 -13.09 -28.26 6.10
N GLN A 236 -11.86 -28.10 5.63
CA GLN A 236 -11.28 -28.91 4.57
C GLN A 236 -9.94 -29.49 5.00
N ILE A 237 -9.73 -30.76 4.67
CA ILE A 237 -8.42 -31.41 4.76
C ILE A 237 -7.81 -31.39 3.35
N ARG A 238 -6.54 -31.03 3.27
CA ARG A 238 -5.71 -31.23 2.08
C ARG A 238 -4.71 -32.35 2.39
N PHE A 239 -4.66 -33.32 1.51
CA PHE A 239 -3.66 -34.39 1.54
C PHE A 239 -2.40 -33.99 0.82
#